data_d4cd4feb4437291e032fe7de5de7f1f9
#
_entry.id   d4cd4feb4437291e032fe7de5de7f1f9
#
_cell.length_a   1.000
_cell.length_b   1.000
_cell.length_c   1.000
_cell.angle_alpha   90.00
_cell.angle_beta   90.00
_cell.angle_gamma   90.00
#
_symmetry.space_group_name_H-M   'P 1'
#
loop_
_entity.id
_entity.type
_entity.pdbx_description
1 polymer ?
#
loop_
_entity_poly.entity_id
_entity_poly.type
_entity_poly.pdbx_seq_one_letter_code
_entity_poly.pdbx_strand_id
1 'polypeptide(L)'
;LVRRGKTSGQVLVVLVTAQENLPGSRNFAKALREKAPWVTSVVQNCNPRRTSAVLGSDVRTLYGPGKITDTLCGLQFAISPRSFYQVNPEQTEVLYAKAIEFAALTGKETVFDAYCGIGTIGLCAAGRAKQVIGVERNPDAVRNACANAAANKINNARFICADATDWMRAAAQPNSGLPHPDVVFL
;
A
#
# COMPACT_ATOMS: atom_id res chain seq x y z
N LEU A 1 11.00 -13.27 4.21
CA LEU A 1 10.72 -12.30 3.18
C LEU A 1 11.56 -11.04 3.43
N VAL A 2 12.13 -10.48 2.36
CA VAL A 2 12.86 -9.20 2.43
C VAL A 2 12.21 -8.24 1.44
N ARG A 3 12.01 -7.00 1.89
CA ARG A 3 11.57 -5.88 1.04
C ARG A 3 12.61 -4.79 1.08
N ARG A 4 12.92 -4.21 -0.07
CA ARG A 4 13.83 -3.08 -0.19
C ARG A 4 13.16 -1.94 -0.95
N GLY A 5 13.19 -0.75 -0.39
CA GLY A 5 12.83 0.47 -1.10
C GLY A 5 13.92 0.79 -2.13
N LYS A 6 13.54 0.99 -3.38
CA LYS A 6 14.49 1.25 -4.48
C LYS A 6 15.17 2.60 -4.29
N THR A 7 14.37 3.63 -4.05
CA THR A 7 14.84 5.01 -3.90
C THR A 7 15.38 5.29 -2.50
N SER A 8 14.70 4.80 -1.47
CA SER A 8 15.09 5.04 -0.08
C SER A 8 16.25 4.18 0.40
N GLY A 9 16.50 3.04 -0.24
CA GLY A 9 17.46 2.03 0.21
C GLY A 9 17.06 1.32 1.50
N GLN A 10 15.93 1.67 2.13
CA GLN A 10 15.46 1.05 3.35
C GLN A 10 15.14 -0.43 3.15
N VAL A 11 15.43 -1.25 4.15
CA VAL A 11 15.19 -2.69 4.09
C VAL A 11 14.34 -3.16 5.26
N LEU A 12 13.27 -3.88 4.95
CA LEU A 12 12.41 -4.57 5.89
C LEU A 12 12.64 -6.07 5.78
N VAL A 13 13.03 -6.69 6.89
CA VAL A 13 13.13 -8.15 7.03
C VAL A 13 11.90 -8.67 7.74
N VAL A 14 11.22 -9.65 7.14
CA VAL A 14 10.05 -10.31 7.70
C VAL A 14 10.39 -11.76 8.01
N LEU A 15 10.40 -12.12 9.27
CA LEU A 15 10.53 -13.51 9.74
C LEU A 15 9.13 -14.13 9.76
N VAL A 16 8.88 -15.08 8.88
CA VAL A 16 7.62 -15.82 8.85
C VAL A 16 7.77 -17.06 9.72
N THR A 17 6.93 -17.20 10.74
CA THR A 17 6.99 -18.29 11.72
C THR A 17 5.64 -18.95 11.87
N ALA A 18 5.62 -20.25 12.16
CA ALA A 18 4.38 -20.97 12.44
C ALA A 18 3.82 -20.68 13.85
N GLN A 19 4.67 -20.19 14.75
CA GLN A 19 4.30 -19.92 16.14
C GLN A 19 4.59 -18.46 16.50
N GLU A 20 3.77 -17.90 17.37
CA GLU A 20 3.95 -16.54 17.89
C GLU A 20 5.22 -16.42 18.75
N ASN A 21 5.49 -17.45 19.56
CA ASN A 21 6.69 -17.47 20.36
C ASN A 21 7.90 -17.85 19.51
N LEU A 22 8.80 -16.87 19.29
CA LEU A 22 10.07 -17.06 18.61
C LEU A 22 11.20 -16.75 19.61
N PRO A 23 11.70 -17.79 20.33
CA PRO A 23 12.82 -17.62 21.26
C PRO A 23 14.04 -17.01 20.56
N GLY A 24 14.70 -16.06 21.22
CA GLY A 24 15.88 -15.41 20.67
C GLY A 24 15.62 -14.36 19.58
N SER A 25 14.36 -14.06 19.25
CA SER A 25 13.99 -13.11 18.19
C SER A 25 14.63 -11.73 18.36
N ARG A 26 14.74 -11.22 19.59
CA ARG A 26 15.40 -9.95 19.90
C ARG A 26 16.92 -10.02 19.67
N ASN A 27 17.54 -11.13 20.09
CA ASN A 27 18.97 -11.36 19.87
C ASN A 27 19.28 -11.48 18.38
N PHE A 28 18.41 -12.18 17.63
CA PHE A 28 18.52 -12.25 16.19
C PHE A 28 18.44 -10.87 15.54
N ALA A 29 17.45 -10.05 15.90
CA ALA A 29 17.30 -8.70 15.37
C ALA A 29 18.51 -7.82 15.69
N LYS A 30 19.09 -7.95 16.91
CA LYS A 30 20.33 -7.25 17.31
C LYS A 30 21.51 -7.71 16.46
N ALA A 31 21.76 -9.00 16.36
CA ALA A 31 22.87 -9.56 15.58
C ALA A 31 22.74 -9.23 14.08
N LEU A 32 21.50 -9.25 13.53
CA LEU A 32 21.25 -8.85 12.15
C LEU A 32 21.66 -7.39 11.90
N ARG A 33 21.33 -6.48 12.81
CA ARG A 33 21.73 -5.07 12.71
C ARG A 33 23.23 -4.86 12.77
N GLU A 34 23.92 -5.61 13.63
CA GLU A 34 25.38 -5.53 13.75
C GLU A 34 26.06 -5.99 12.44
N LYS A 35 25.51 -7.01 11.79
CA LYS A 35 26.05 -7.57 10.52
C LYS A 35 25.54 -6.85 9.28
N ALA A 36 24.34 -6.28 9.34
CA ALA A 36 23.65 -5.62 8.23
C ALA A 36 23.03 -4.28 8.71
N PRO A 37 23.84 -3.23 8.97
CA PRO A 37 23.37 -1.95 9.53
C PRO A 37 22.40 -1.20 8.62
N TRP A 38 22.31 -1.58 7.35
CA TRP A 38 21.37 -1.07 6.37
C TRP A 38 19.94 -1.66 6.52
N VAL A 39 19.74 -2.65 7.40
CA VAL A 39 18.38 -3.15 7.72
C VAL A 39 17.67 -2.13 8.59
N THR A 40 16.58 -1.57 8.06
CA THR A 40 15.82 -0.49 8.70
C THR A 40 14.81 -1.04 9.70
N SER A 41 14.22 -2.20 9.38
CA SER A 41 13.15 -2.78 10.18
C SER A 41 13.17 -4.30 10.14
N VAL A 42 12.84 -4.93 11.27
CA VAL A 42 12.66 -6.38 11.39
C VAL A 42 11.33 -6.66 12.06
N VAL A 43 10.52 -7.49 11.44
CA VAL A 43 9.23 -7.91 11.96
C VAL A 43 9.11 -9.43 11.97
N GLN A 44 8.33 -9.95 12.89
CA GLN A 44 7.84 -11.32 12.86
C GLN A 44 6.42 -11.31 12.32
N ASN A 45 6.13 -12.20 11.39
CA ASN A 45 4.77 -12.49 10.93
C ASN A 45 4.43 -13.94 11.30
N CYS A 46 3.39 -14.13 12.10
CA CYS A 46 2.94 -15.46 12.48
C CYS A 46 1.97 -16.00 11.42
N ASN A 47 2.32 -17.12 10.81
CA ASN A 47 1.46 -17.81 9.86
C ASN A 47 1.48 -19.33 10.13
N PRO A 48 0.58 -19.85 10.97
CA PRO A 48 0.48 -21.27 11.25
C PRO A 48 -0.15 -22.07 10.09
N ARG A 49 -0.69 -21.40 9.07
CA ARG A 49 -1.41 -22.04 7.97
C ARG A 49 -0.44 -22.70 6.99
N ARG A 50 -0.77 -23.89 6.54
CA ARG A 50 -0.08 -24.59 5.44
C ARG A 50 -0.80 -24.35 4.13
N THR A 51 -0.82 -23.09 3.67
CA THR A 51 -1.46 -22.66 2.43
C THR A 51 -0.45 -21.92 1.55
N SER A 52 -0.84 -21.58 0.32
CA SER A 52 -0.04 -20.73 -0.58
C SER A 52 0.16 -19.29 -0.06
N ALA A 53 -0.64 -18.85 0.90
CA ALA A 53 -0.47 -17.54 1.52
C ALA A 53 0.77 -17.52 2.42
N VAL A 54 1.80 -16.80 2.02
CA VAL A 54 3.07 -16.72 2.75
C VAL A 54 2.91 -15.98 4.08
N LEU A 55 2.08 -14.93 4.14
CA LEU A 55 1.92 -14.08 5.31
C LEU A 55 0.58 -14.33 6.02
N GLY A 56 0.65 -14.43 7.35
CA GLY A 56 -0.51 -14.44 8.24
C GLY A 56 -1.02 -13.03 8.59
N SER A 57 -2.04 -12.97 9.45
CA SER A 57 -2.61 -11.70 9.94
C SER A 57 -1.71 -11.00 10.96
N ASP A 58 -1.02 -11.77 11.79
CA ASP A 58 -0.36 -11.27 12.99
C ASP A 58 1.07 -10.83 12.70
N VAL A 59 1.35 -9.56 12.98
CA VAL A 59 2.66 -8.95 12.75
C VAL A 59 3.14 -8.31 14.05
N ARG A 60 4.34 -8.68 14.49
CA ARG A 60 5.02 -8.10 15.64
C ARG A 60 6.33 -7.45 15.22
N THR A 61 6.53 -6.19 15.56
CA THR A 61 7.78 -5.50 15.32
C THR A 61 8.84 -5.97 16.32
N LEU A 62 9.99 -6.39 15.79
CA LEU A 62 11.15 -6.79 16.58
C LEU A 62 12.20 -5.67 16.64
N TYR A 63 12.29 -4.88 15.56
CA TYR A 63 13.17 -3.72 15.45
C TYR A 63 12.65 -2.72 14.42
N GLY A 64 12.93 -1.42 14.68
CA GLY A 64 12.58 -0.32 13.78
C GLY A 64 11.08 -0.02 13.73
N PRO A 65 10.61 0.71 12.72
CA PRO A 65 9.22 1.17 12.63
C PRO A 65 8.21 0.09 12.16
N GLY A 66 8.64 -1.15 11.88
CA GLY A 66 7.77 -2.22 11.37
C GLY A 66 7.38 -2.08 9.89
N LYS A 67 7.90 -1.08 9.22
CA LYS A 67 7.64 -0.75 7.81
C LYS A 67 8.85 -0.07 7.20
N ILE A 68 8.84 0.11 5.89
CA ILE A 68 9.77 0.98 5.16
C ILE A 68 9.00 2.05 4.41
N THR A 69 9.67 3.08 3.96
CA THR A 69 9.14 4.06 3.02
C THR A 69 9.91 3.98 1.72
N ASP A 70 9.24 4.26 0.61
CA ASP A 70 9.87 4.42 -0.69
C ASP A 70 9.19 5.52 -1.49
N THR A 71 9.82 5.99 -2.55
CA THR A 71 9.28 7.04 -3.42
C THR A 71 8.82 6.43 -4.74
N LEU A 72 7.61 6.82 -5.20
CA LEU A 72 7.03 6.46 -6.48
C LEU A 72 6.29 7.67 -7.05
N CYS A 73 6.54 8.03 -8.30
CA CYS A 73 5.96 9.24 -8.94
C CYS A 73 6.15 10.53 -8.11
N GLY A 74 7.27 10.66 -7.42
CA GLY A 74 7.56 11.80 -6.53
C GLY A 74 6.83 11.79 -5.18
N LEU A 75 5.98 10.79 -4.90
CA LEU A 75 5.24 10.64 -3.65
C LEU A 75 5.89 9.59 -2.73
N GLN A 76 5.80 9.81 -1.43
CA GLN A 76 6.29 8.86 -0.43
C GLN A 76 5.20 7.85 -0.04
N PHE A 77 5.56 6.58 -0.05
CA PHE A 77 4.68 5.48 0.33
C PHE A 77 5.26 4.68 1.50
N ALA A 78 4.48 4.53 2.56
CA ALA A 78 4.77 3.60 3.63
C ALA A 78 4.37 2.17 3.19
N ILE A 79 5.32 1.25 3.27
CA ILE A 79 5.18 -0.13 2.83
C ILE A 79 5.29 -1.04 4.04
N SER A 80 4.16 -1.60 4.46
CA SER A 80 4.10 -2.57 5.55
C SER A 80 4.44 -3.99 5.06
N PRO A 81 4.67 -4.97 5.94
CA PRO A 81 4.95 -6.36 5.56
C PRO A 81 3.92 -6.95 4.60
N ARG A 82 2.65 -6.61 4.78
CA ARG A 82 1.50 -7.16 4.05
C ARG A 82 1.02 -6.26 2.90
N SER A 83 1.56 -5.05 2.74
CA SER A 83 1.20 -4.17 1.63
C SER A 83 1.60 -4.80 0.29
N PHE A 84 0.69 -4.77 -0.67
CA PHE A 84 1.10 -4.93 -2.06
C PHE A 84 1.81 -3.64 -2.51
N TYR A 85 2.96 -3.79 -3.11
CA TYR A 85 3.73 -2.71 -3.71
C TYR A 85 4.47 -3.28 -4.92
N GLN A 86 4.45 -2.58 -6.02
CA GLN A 86 5.03 -3.03 -7.28
C GLN A 86 6.53 -3.27 -7.14
N VAL A 87 6.99 -4.43 -7.62
CA VAL A 87 8.39 -4.86 -7.47
C VAL A 87 9.37 -4.15 -8.41
N ASN A 88 8.86 -3.52 -9.47
CA ASN A 88 9.64 -2.73 -10.43
C ASN A 88 9.13 -1.28 -10.45
N PRO A 89 9.59 -0.40 -9.56
CA PRO A 89 9.10 0.97 -9.45
C PRO A 89 9.29 1.79 -10.73
N GLU A 90 10.40 1.61 -11.46
CA GLU A 90 10.69 2.34 -12.70
C GLU A 90 9.63 2.05 -13.76
N GLN A 91 9.28 0.77 -13.97
CA GLN A 91 8.22 0.41 -14.92
C GLN A 91 6.83 0.76 -14.39
N THR A 92 6.65 0.78 -13.08
CA THR A 92 5.39 1.23 -12.47
C THR A 92 5.15 2.72 -12.74
N GLU A 93 6.18 3.55 -12.65
CA GLU A 93 6.07 4.98 -12.99
C GLU A 93 5.69 5.19 -14.46
N VAL A 94 6.29 4.42 -15.38
CA VAL A 94 5.93 4.45 -16.81
C VAL A 94 4.47 4.03 -17.01
N LEU A 95 4.05 2.93 -16.36
CA LEU A 95 2.68 2.43 -16.44
C LEU A 95 1.68 3.46 -15.89
N TYR A 96 1.97 4.02 -14.72
CA TYR A 96 1.07 5.01 -14.10
C TYR A 96 1.01 6.32 -14.90
N ALA A 97 2.14 6.77 -15.43
CA ALA A 97 2.15 7.92 -16.32
C ALA A 97 1.26 7.71 -17.55
N LYS A 98 1.33 6.51 -18.17
CA LYS A 98 0.47 6.15 -19.30
C LYS A 98 -1.01 6.02 -18.91
N ALA A 99 -1.33 5.41 -17.80
CA ALA A 99 -2.70 5.30 -17.32
C ALA A 99 -3.31 6.69 -17.06
N ILE A 100 -2.56 7.60 -16.43
CA ILE A 100 -3.00 8.96 -16.14
C ILE A 100 -3.10 9.80 -17.43
N GLU A 101 -2.21 9.59 -18.40
CA GLU A 101 -2.29 10.21 -19.73
C GLU A 101 -3.58 9.79 -20.46
N PHE A 102 -3.90 8.49 -20.49
CA PHE A 102 -5.11 7.99 -21.12
C PHE A 102 -6.40 8.42 -20.39
N ALA A 103 -6.32 8.61 -19.08
CA ALA A 103 -7.43 9.15 -18.30
C ALA A 103 -7.78 10.61 -18.67
N ALA A 104 -6.88 11.34 -19.35
CA ALA A 104 -7.06 12.70 -19.84
C ALA A 104 -7.64 13.66 -18.78
N LEU A 105 -7.15 13.56 -17.53
CA LEU A 105 -7.66 14.31 -16.39
C LEU A 105 -7.42 15.82 -16.55
N THR A 106 -8.49 16.61 -16.32
CA THR A 106 -8.52 18.08 -16.43
C THR A 106 -8.65 18.80 -15.08
N GLY A 107 -8.74 18.05 -13.99
CA GLY A 107 -8.99 18.58 -12.64
C GLY A 107 -10.47 18.64 -12.27
N LYS A 108 -11.37 18.14 -13.12
CA LYS A 108 -12.82 18.14 -12.88
C LYS A 108 -13.38 16.74 -12.58
N GLU A 109 -12.61 15.72 -12.88
CA GLU A 109 -13.02 14.32 -12.84
C GLU A 109 -12.99 13.75 -11.43
N THR A 110 -13.97 12.90 -11.15
CA THR A 110 -13.97 11.94 -10.04
C THR A 110 -13.31 10.66 -10.52
N VAL A 111 -12.15 10.35 -9.98
CA VAL A 111 -11.40 9.12 -10.25
C VAL A 111 -11.76 8.07 -9.23
N PHE A 112 -12.10 6.88 -9.70
CA PHE A 112 -12.28 5.70 -8.87
C PHE A 112 -11.08 4.76 -9.03
N ASP A 113 -10.36 4.49 -7.93
CA ASP A 113 -9.25 3.56 -7.85
C ASP A 113 -9.78 2.26 -7.23
N ALA A 114 -10.16 1.30 -8.09
CA ALA A 114 -10.68 0.02 -7.66
C ALA A 114 -9.54 -0.90 -7.22
N TYR A 115 -9.76 -1.60 -6.09
CA TYR A 115 -8.73 -2.45 -5.48
C TYR A 115 -7.44 -1.69 -5.16
N CYS A 116 -7.61 -0.47 -4.64
CA CYS A 116 -6.56 0.55 -4.56
C CYS A 116 -5.34 0.16 -3.71
N GLY A 117 -5.41 -0.92 -2.93
CA GLY A 117 -4.32 -1.33 -2.05
C GLY A 117 -3.92 -0.20 -1.10
N ILE A 118 -2.66 0.22 -1.14
CA ILE A 118 -2.14 1.35 -0.35
C ILE A 118 -2.28 2.70 -1.06
N GLY A 119 -3.10 2.75 -2.13
CA GLY A 119 -3.49 3.96 -2.84
C GLY A 119 -2.48 4.48 -3.85
N THR A 120 -1.61 3.63 -4.42
CA THR A 120 -0.48 4.11 -5.21
C THR A 120 -0.89 4.85 -6.48
N ILE A 121 -1.72 4.27 -7.34
CA ILE A 121 -2.11 4.91 -8.61
C ILE A 121 -3.07 6.08 -8.38
N GLY A 122 -4.04 5.92 -7.48
CA GLY A 122 -4.99 6.98 -7.15
C GLY A 122 -4.30 8.23 -6.61
N LEU A 123 -3.33 8.07 -5.70
CA LEU A 123 -2.57 9.19 -5.17
C LEU A 123 -1.67 9.85 -6.23
N CYS A 124 -1.07 9.08 -7.14
CA CYS A 124 -0.31 9.63 -8.26
C CYS A 124 -1.20 10.45 -9.22
N ALA A 125 -2.47 10.09 -9.37
CA ALA A 125 -3.45 10.80 -10.19
C ALA A 125 -4.07 12.02 -9.49
N ALA A 126 -4.04 12.08 -8.16
CA ALA A 126 -4.79 13.05 -7.36
C ALA A 126 -4.51 14.51 -7.71
N GLY A 127 -3.25 14.84 -8.07
CA GLY A 127 -2.88 16.21 -8.48
C GLY A 127 -3.53 16.70 -9.78
N ARG A 128 -4.16 15.78 -10.56
CA ARG A 128 -4.84 16.07 -11.83
C ARG A 128 -6.33 15.79 -11.78
N ALA A 129 -6.87 15.31 -10.67
CA ALA A 129 -8.27 14.96 -10.48
C ALA A 129 -8.95 15.97 -9.55
N LYS A 130 -10.28 16.14 -9.68
CA LYS A 130 -11.11 16.83 -8.70
C LYS A 130 -11.09 16.10 -7.37
N GLN A 131 -11.31 14.79 -7.44
CA GLN A 131 -11.23 13.89 -6.28
C GLN A 131 -10.87 12.48 -6.70
N VAL A 132 -10.28 11.75 -5.77
CA VAL A 132 -9.98 10.31 -5.90
C VAL A 132 -10.75 9.55 -4.84
N ILE A 133 -11.38 8.44 -5.24
CA ILE A 133 -12.06 7.51 -4.34
C ILE A 133 -11.39 6.16 -4.51
N GLY A 134 -10.61 5.75 -3.52
CA GLY A 134 -10.02 4.41 -3.48
C GLY A 134 -10.89 3.45 -2.70
N VAL A 135 -11.12 2.26 -3.25
CA VAL A 135 -11.86 1.20 -2.55
C VAL A 135 -10.98 -0.04 -2.47
N GLU A 136 -10.85 -0.56 -1.25
CA GLU A 136 -10.02 -1.71 -0.94
C GLU A 136 -10.68 -2.52 0.17
N ARG A 137 -10.65 -3.84 0.03
CA ARG A 137 -11.26 -4.76 1.00
C ARG A 137 -10.43 -4.94 2.27
N ASN A 138 -9.11 -4.80 2.16
CA ASN A 138 -8.21 -5.00 3.29
C ASN A 138 -8.12 -3.73 4.15
N PRO A 139 -8.60 -3.74 5.40
CA PRO A 139 -8.59 -2.55 6.26
C PRO A 139 -7.19 -2.04 6.59
N ASP A 140 -6.17 -2.92 6.60
CA ASP A 140 -4.77 -2.51 6.82
C ASP A 140 -4.25 -1.70 5.63
N ALA A 141 -4.60 -2.12 4.41
CA ALA A 141 -4.23 -1.41 3.20
C ALA A 141 -4.93 -0.04 3.14
N VAL A 142 -6.22 0.03 3.49
CA VAL A 142 -6.97 1.30 3.59
C VAL A 142 -6.34 2.25 4.60
N ARG A 143 -5.96 1.76 5.79
CA ARG A 143 -5.23 2.59 6.78
C ARG A 143 -3.91 3.12 6.22
N ASN A 144 -3.17 2.28 5.50
CA ASN A 144 -1.92 2.70 4.86
C ASN A 144 -2.18 3.73 3.75
N ALA A 145 -3.24 3.56 2.93
CA ALA A 145 -3.62 4.51 1.89
C ALA A 145 -3.95 5.90 2.48
N CYS A 146 -4.75 5.95 3.56
CA CYS A 146 -5.04 7.19 4.28
C CYS A 146 -3.76 7.83 4.84
N ALA A 147 -2.87 7.04 5.44
CA ALA A 147 -1.60 7.53 5.95
C ALA A 147 -0.68 8.06 4.84
N ASN A 148 -0.66 7.40 3.68
CA ASN A 148 0.09 7.84 2.51
C ASN A 148 -0.46 9.15 1.95
N ALA A 149 -1.79 9.31 1.85
CA ALA A 149 -2.41 10.58 1.46
C ALA A 149 -1.99 11.73 2.39
N ALA A 150 -2.10 11.50 3.70
CA ALA A 150 -1.72 12.50 4.70
C ALA A 150 -0.22 12.87 4.64
N ALA A 151 0.67 11.87 4.51
CA ALA A 151 2.12 12.09 4.41
C ALA A 151 2.50 12.93 3.18
N ASN A 152 1.74 12.80 2.09
CA ASN A 152 1.94 13.56 0.85
C ASN A 152 1.08 14.84 0.76
N LYS A 153 0.34 15.20 1.84
CA LYS A 153 -0.54 16.38 1.88
C LYS A 153 -1.64 16.37 0.79
N ILE A 154 -2.10 15.17 0.40
CA ILE A 154 -3.16 14.99 -0.59
C ILE A 154 -4.50 14.98 0.15
N ASN A 155 -5.32 16.00 -0.07
CA ASN A 155 -6.57 16.23 0.65
C ASN A 155 -7.82 15.90 -0.18
N ASN A 156 -7.67 15.65 -1.47
CA ASN A 156 -8.74 15.31 -2.41
C ASN A 156 -8.85 13.79 -2.68
N ALA A 157 -8.18 12.97 -1.89
CA ALA A 157 -8.31 11.52 -1.95
C ALA A 157 -8.96 10.98 -0.66
N ARG A 158 -9.92 10.05 -0.82
CA ARG A 158 -10.53 9.31 0.29
C ARG A 158 -10.51 7.83 -0.01
N PHE A 159 -10.40 7.03 1.06
CA PHE A 159 -10.32 5.57 0.94
C PHE A 159 -11.43 4.90 1.74
N ILE A 160 -12.05 3.89 1.14
CA ILE A 160 -13.21 3.17 1.66
C ILE A 160 -12.86 1.70 1.81
N CYS A 161 -13.13 1.14 3.00
CA CYS A 161 -12.95 -0.29 3.23
C CYS A 161 -14.21 -1.03 2.80
N ALA A 162 -14.21 -1.56 1.58
CA ALA A 162 -15.33 -2.29 0.99
C ALA A 162 -14.85 -3.21 -0.14
N ASP A 163 -15.74 -4.08 -0.62
CA ASP A 163 -15.54 -4.76 -1.90
C ASP A 163 -15.72 -3.75 -3.04
N ALA A 164 -14.73 -3.64 -3.92
CA ALA A 164 -14.74 -2.65 -5.01
C ALA A 164 -15.85 -2.94 -6.04
N THR A 165 -16.14 -4.21 -6.31
CA THR A 165 -17.22 -4.60 -7.24
C THR A 165 -18.59 -4.21 -6.69
N ASP A 166 -18.84 -4.49 -5.41
CA ASP A 166 -20.11 -4.16 -4.77
C ASP A 166 -20.28 -2.64 -4.66
N TRP A 167 -19.21 -1.92 -4.33
CA TRP A 167 -19.23 -0.46 -4.30
C TRP A 167 -19.54 0.14 -5.66
N MET A 168 -18.91 -0.35 -6.75
CA MET A 168 -19.19 0.10 -8.12
C MET A 168 -20.64 -0.16 -8.52
N ARG A 169 -21.17 -1.35 -8.21
CA ARG A 169 -22.58 -1.69 -8.47
C ARG A 169 -23.52 -0.74 -7.74
N ALA A 170 -23.22 -0.42 -6.48
CA ALA A 170 -24.01 0.53 -5.71
C ALA A 170 -23.92 1.94 -6.30
N ALA A 171 -22.72 2.41 -6.67
CA ALA A 171 -22.52 3.73 -7.27
C ALA A 171 -23.23 3.88 -8.63
N ALA A 172 -23.38 2.80 -9.38
CA ALA A 172 -24.08 2.79 -10.67
C ALA A 172 -25.62 2.86 -10.54
N GLN A 173 -26.19 2.68 -9.33
CA GLN A 173 -27.63 2.74 -9.14
C GLN A 173 -28.14 4.19 -9.20
N PRO A 174 -29.27 4.45 -9.87
CA PRO A 174 -29.93 5.74 -9.80
C PRO A 174 -30.23 6.11 -8.34
N ASN A 175 -29.93 7.34 -7.95
CA ASN A 175 -30.17 7.86 -6.60
C ASN A 175 -29.38 7.17 -5.47
N SER A 176 -28.25 6.53 -5.78
CA SER A 176 -27.37 5.90 -4.77
C SER A 176 -26.82 6.86 -3.74
N GLY A 177 -26.78 8.16 -4.03
CA GLY A 177 -26.09 9.18 -3.23
C GLY A 177 -24.54 9.03 -3.24
N LEU A 178 -24.00 8.03 -3.93
CA LEU A 178 -22.58 7.84 -4.11
C LEU A 178 -22.08 8.66 -5.30
N PRO A 179 -20.83 9.15 -5.24
CA PRO A 179 -20.24 9.87 -6.37
C PRO A 179 -20.11 8.95 -7.58
N HIS A 180 -20.54 9.46 -8.74
CA HIS A 180 -20.35 8.80 -10.01
C HIS A 180 -18.90 8.99 -10.47
N PRO A 181 -18.16 7.93 -10.81
CA PRO A 181 -16.82 8.07 -11.36
C PRO A 181 -16.85 8.48 -12.83
N ASP A 182 -15.98 9.42 -13.19
CA ASP A 182 -15.73 9.78 -14.60
C ASP A 182 -14.64 8.89 -15.18
N VAL A 183 -13.71 8.43 -14.35
CA VAL A 183 -12.58 7.55 -14.70
C VAL A 183 -12.44 6.45 -13.66
N VAL A 184 -12.16 5.23 -14.13
CA VAL A 184 -11.90 4.07 -13.27
C VAL A 184 -10.52 3.50 -13.58
N PHE A 185 -9.70 3.34 -12.56
CA PHE A 185 -8.49 2.50 -12.59
C PHE A 185 -8.83 1.13 -12.00
N LEU A 186 -8.47 0.04 -12.74
CA LEU A 186 -8.70 -1.35 -12.37
C LEU A 186 -7.38 -2.10 -12.24
#